data_c5fe6657565f4cc563863ca7aef47745
#
_entry.id   c5fe6657565f4cc563863ca7aef47745
#
_cell.length_a   1.000
_cell.length_b   1.000
_cell.length_c   1.000
_cell.angle_alpha   90.00
_cell.angle_beta   90.00
_cell.angle_gamma   90.00
#
_symmetry.space_group_name_H-M   'P 1'
#
loop_
_entity.id
_entity.type
_entity.pdbx_description
1 polymer ?
#
loop_
_entity_poly.entity_id
_entity_poly.type
_entity_poly.pdbx_seq_one_letter_code
_entity_poly.pdbx_strand_id
1 'polypeptide(L)'
;AIGDMHHIWWKSVVAPANWKVALEAFLEGYHVPATHPQLETTSAEFIYGDDVSGDPPRYSHVDHIYETFPHGHGRFLGGQKTPMAGHTQLAGDPVDIMADRLNLLVEGMDAMILKEDVELVRSLKGKPIPEGSTLGAEYMKALYATAAAQQRPMPKLEREVLDQWGGEIFIFPNLMILPQAGNAMMYRVRPDGDDPDSCIFEIYSTKTYPADASIPRAVVQKMTDVSDPEQFLQIPRQDFSNIPRIQKGLHTSGCKQVWLASYFEQIILNMHQEVDRYLQT
;
A
#
# COMPACT_ATOMS: atom_id res chain seq x y z
N ALA A 1 16.22 -7.22 -4.00
CA ALA A 1 15.05 -6.62 -4.61
C ALA A 1 14.82 -5.19 -4.11
N ILE A 2 14.53 -4.93 -2.81
CA ILE A 2 14.37 -3.54 -2.32
C ILE A 2 15.68 -2.75 -2.48
N GLY A 3 16.83 -3.36 -2.26
CA GLY A 3 18.15 -2.73 -2.45
C GLY A 3 18.47 -2.32 -3.89
N ASP A 4 17.72 -2.84 -4.86
CA ASP A 4 17.89 -2.52 -6.29
C ASP A 4 16.88 -1.47 -6.76
N MET A 5 16.01 -0.99 -5.86
CA MET A 5 15.00 0.02 -6.19
C MET A 5 15.55 1.43 -6.01
N HIS A 6 15.16 2.31 -6.91
CA HIS A 6 15.49 3.73 -6.86
C HIS A 6 14.21 4.56 -6.90
N HIS A 7 14.28 5.76 -6.32
CA HIS A 7 13.11 6.64 -6.25
C HIS A 7 12.67 7.10 -7.63
N ILE A 8 11.36 7.00 -7.88
CA ILE A 8 10.68 7.72 -8.96
C ILE A 8 10.43 9.15 -8.48
N TRP A 9 9.89 9.27 -7.27
CA TRP A 9 9.69 10.54 -6.59
C TRP A 9 9.74 10.35 -5.07
N TRP A 10 10.00 11.44 -4.36
CA TRP A 10 10.05 11.53 -2.91
C TRP A 10 9.37 12.83 -2.47
N LYS A 11 8.22 12.73 -1.81
CA LYS A 11 7.47 13.86 -1.25
C LYS A 11 7.62 13.89 0.27
N SER A 12 7.74 15.10 0.82
CA SER A 12 7.83 15.32 2.27
C SER A 12 6.95 16.51 2.65
N VAL A 13 6.15 16.34 3.70
CA VAL A 13 5.24 17.37 4.21
C VAL A 13 5.23 17.36 5.72
N VAL A 14 4.98 18.52 6.33
CA VAL A 14 4.64 18.62 7.75
C VAL A 14 3.14 18.40 7.89
N ALA A 15 2.75 17.34 8.59
CA ALA A 15 1.36 16.98 8.82
C ALA A 15 0.94 17.32 10.26
N PRO A 16 -0.28 17.87 10.48
CA PRO A 16 -0.74 18.30 11.79
C PRO A 16 -1.27 17.14 12.64
N ALA A 17 -0.38 16.25 13.03
CA ALA A 17 -0.65 15.14 13.93
C ALA A 17 0.64 14.57 14.51
N ASN A 18 0.54 13.87 15.64
CA ASN A 18 1.64 13.08 16.17
C ASN A 18 2.11 12.03 15.16
N TRP A 19 3.41 11.81 15.08
CA TRP A 19 3.99 10.85 14.15
C TRP A 19 3.45 9.42 14.32
N LYS A 20 3.10 9.00 15.56
CA LYS A 20 2.51 7.70 15.83
C LYS A 20 1.08 7.63 15.27
N VAL A 21 0.27 8.64 15.55
CA VAL A 21 -1.11 8.75 15.04
C VAL A 21 -1.13 8.73 13.51
N ALA A 22 -0.22 9.47 12.88
CA ALA A 22 -0.12 9.50 11.43
C ALA A 22 0.35 8.16 10.83
N LEU A 23 1.18 7.41 11.55
CA LEU A 23 1.68 6.11 11.12
C LEU A 23 0.64 5.00 11.32
N GLU A 24 -0.11 5.03 12.43
CA GLU A 24 -1.11 4.02 12.79
C GLU A 24 -2.13 3.76 11.68
N ALA A 25 -2.52 4.78 10.93
CA ALA A 25 -3.43 4.68 9.80
C ALA A 25 -2.92 3.73 8.67
N PHE A 26 -1.64 3.41 8.67
CA PHE A 26 -1.01 2.52 7.67
C PHE A 26 -0.61 1.16 8.26
N LEU A 27 -0.95 0.89 9.51
CA LEU A 27 -0.65 -0.38 10.19
C LEU A 27 -1.88 -1.30 10.28
N GLU A 28 -2.98 -0.89 9.68
CA GLU A 28 -4.22 -1.63 9.58
C GLU A 28 -4.86 -1.41 8.18
N GLY A 29 -5.80 -2.25 7.77
CA GLY A 29 -6.45 -2.15 6.46
C GLY A 29 -7.96 -1.89 6.54
N TYR A 30 -8.54 -1.82 7.73
CA TYR A 30 -9.99 -1.69 7.87
C TYR A 30 -10.53 -0.27 7.59
N HIS A 31 -9.66 0.75 7.54
CA HIS A 31 -10.05 2.10 7.11
C HIS A 31 -10.35 2.18 5.61
N VAL A 32 -9.76 1.28 4.82
CA VAL A 32 -9.81 1.34 3.34
C VAL A 32 -11.24 1.46 2.81
N PRO A 33 -12.22 0.63 3.21
CA PRO A 33 -13.59 0.73 2.69
C PRO A 33 -14.27 2.07 2.94
N ALA A 34 -13.96 2.71 4.05
CA ALA A 34 -14.58 3.99 4.42
C ALA A 34 -13.83 5.20 3.87
N THR A 35 -12.51 5.13 3.81
CA THR A 35 -11.63 6.23 3.41
C THR A 35 -11.39 6.24 1.89
N HIS A 36 -11.28 5.05 1.29
CA HIS A 36 -10.96 4.85 -0.12
C HIS A 36 -12.03 4.01 -0.84
N PRO A 37 -13.29 4.44 -0.90
CA PRO A 37 -14.36 3.63 -1.49
C PRO A 37 -14.10 3.24 -2.96
N GLN A 38 -13.27 4.01 -3.67
CA GLN A 38 -12.85 3.67 -5.03
C GLN A 38 -11.97 2.41 -5.08
N LEU A 39 -11.27 2.07 -4.01
CA LEU A 39 -10.42 0.88 -3.94
C LEU A 39 -11.19 -0.40 -3.66
N GLU A 40 -12.38 -0.31 -3.11
CA GLU A 40 -13.25 -1.49 -2.91
C GLU A 40 -13.52 -2.24 -4.22
N THR A 41 -13.51 -1.51 -5.33
CA THR A 41 -13.73 -2.09 -6.67
C THR A 41 -12.46 -2.64 -7.30
N THR A 42 -11.27 -2.37 -6.74
CA THR A 42 -9.98 -2.63 -7.41
C THR A 42 -9.23 -3.84 -6.91
N SER A 43 -9.43 -4.28 -5.67
CA SER A 43 -8.38 -5.07 -5.01
C SER A 43 -8.54 -6.59 -5.10
N ALA A 44 -9.73 -7.16 -5.08
CA ALA A 44 -9.85 -8.61 -4.95
C ALA A 44 -9.47 -9.39 -6.22
N GLU A 45 -9.93 -8.96 -7.39
CA GLU A 45 -9.62 -9.65 -8.64
C GLU A 45 -8.16 -9.47 -9.08
N PHE A 46 -7.56 -8.32 -8.74
CA PHE A 46 -6.17 -8.07 -9.08
C PHE A 46 -5.21 -8.93 -8.25
N ILE A 47 -5.49 -9.06 -6.95
CA ILE A 47 -4.61 -9.80 -6.04
C ILE A 47 -4.87 -11.30 -6.13
N TYR A 48 -6.12 -11.72 -6.34
CA TYR A 48 -6.53 -13.12 -6.20
C TYR A 48 -6.94 -13.80 -7.51
N GLY A 49 -7.17 -13.04 -8.57
CA GLY A 49 -7.31 -13.56 -9.96
C GLY A 49 -8.46 -14.50 -10.24
N ASP A 50 -9.39 -14.71 -9.32
CA ASP A 50 -10.38 -15.78 -9.45
C ASP A 50 -11.82 -15.35 -9.22
N ASP A 51 -12.69 -16.13 -9.81
CA ASP A 51 -14.13 -16.18 -9.82
C ASP A 51 -14.76 -15.58 -8.55
N VAL A 52 -15.12 -14.33 -8.65
CA VAL A 52 -15.92 -13.61 -7.66
C VAL A 52 -17.43 -13.79 -7.95
N SER A 53 -17.81 -14.96 -8.44
CA SER A 53 -19.19 -15.33 -8.66
C SER A 53 -19.91 -15.57 -7.33
N GLY A 54 -20.67 -14.61 -6.88
CA GLY A 54 -21.52 -14.71 -5.69
C GLY A 54 -22.22 -13.40 -5.39
N ASP A 55 -23.29 -13.47 -4.58
CA ASP A 55 -24.00 -12.33 -3.99
C ASP A 55 -22.99 -11.29 -3.49
N PRO A 56 -23.22 -9.98 -3.68
CA PRO A 56 -22.11 -9.00 -3.65
C PRO A 56 -21.16 -9.28 -2.50
N PRO A 57 -19.92 -9.63 -2.81
CA PRO A 57 -18.95 -9.95 -1.78
C PRO A 57 -18.79 -8.71 -0.92
N ARG A 58 -18.77 -8.87 0.37
CA ARG A 58 -18.54 -7.77 1.30
C ARG A 58 -17.07 -7.79 1.69
N TYR A 59 -16.45 -6.62 1.74
CA TYR A 59 -15.13 -6.50 2.33
C TYR A 59 -15.13 -7.14 3.73
N SER A 60 -14.32 -8.15 3.90
CA SER A 60 -14.20 -8.84 5.18
C SER A 60 -12.80 -8.63 5.72
N HIS A 61 -12.69 -7.92 6.82
CA HIS A 61 -11.44 -7.82 7.57
C HIS A 61 -11.03 -9.16 8.20
N VAL A 62 -11.96 -10.11 8.27
CA VAL A 62 -11.74 -11.42 8.93
C VAL A 62 -10.64 -12.23 8.25
N ASP A 63 -10.44 -12.01 6.94
CA ASP A 63 -9.42 -12.74 6.17
C ASP A 63 -8.07 -11.99 6.10
N HIS A 64 -7.99 -10.80 6.67
CA HIS A 64 -6.71 -10.11 6.77
C HIS A 64 -5.83 -10.80 7.81
N ILE A 65 -4.58 -11.03 7.45
CA ILE A 65 -3.58 -11.60 8.35
C ILE A 65 -2.72 -10.47 8.87
N TYR A 66 -2.71 -10.33 10.19
CA TYR A 66 -1.84 -9.38 10.90
C TYR A 66 -0.83 -10.19 11.70
N GLU A 67 0.43 -9.88 11.54
CA GLU A 67 1.52 -10.54 12.25
C GLU A 67 2.44 -9.53 12.90
N THR A 68 2.87 -9.84 14.09
CA THR A 68 3.85 -9.05 14.84
C THR A 68 5.16 -9.81 14.93
N PHE A 69 6.27 -9.10 14.84
CA PHE A 69 7.61 -9.62 14.97
C PHE A 69 8.35 -8.96 16.13
N PRO A 70 9.44 -9.56 16.64
CA PRO A 70 10.27 -8.94 17.66
C PRO A 70 10.71 -7.52 17.27
N HIS A 71 11.00 -6.70 18.27
CA HIS A 71 11.47 -5.32 18.10
C HIS A 71 10.47 -4.38 17.39
N GLY A 72 9.17 -4.60 17.62
CA GLY A 72 8.13 -3.70 17.15
C GLY A 72 7.79 -3.81 15.67
N HIS A 73 8.40 -4.75 14.93
CA HIS A 73 8.09 -4.95 13.52
C HIS A 73 6.75 -5.64 13.31
N GLY A 74 6.18 -5.48 12.12
CA GLY A 74 4.93 -6.14 11.78
C GLY A 74 4.70 -6.30 10.30
N ARG A 75 3.66 -7.04 9.98
CA ARG A 75 3.19 -7.23 8.61
C ARG A 75 1.69 -7.38 8.61
N PHE A 76 1.03 -6.82 7.60
CA PHE A 76 -0.31 -7.26 7.29
C PHE A 76 -0.47 -7.64 5.82
N LEU A 77 -1.31 -8.62 5.58
CA LEU A 77 -1.61 -9.16 4.27
C LEU A 77 -3.12 -9.08 4.09
N GLY A 78 -3.56 -8.50 3.00
CA GLY A 78 -4.98 -8.45 2.64
C GLY A 78 -5.59 -9.85 2.52
N GLY A 79 -6.90 -9.97 2.74
CA GLY A 79 -7.62 -11.24 2.77
C GLY A 79 -7.39 -12.08 1.53
N GLN A 80 -7.02 -13.33 1.76
CA GLN A 80 -6.63 -14.29 0.70
C GLN A 80 -7.82 -15.09 0.16
N LYS A 81 -8.95 -15.08 0.86
CA LYS A 81 -10.03 -16.05 0.63
C LYS A 81 -11.40 -15.42 0.39
N THR A 82 -11.59 -14.18 0.80
CA THR A 82 -12.88 -13.50 0.65
C THR A 82 -12.73 -12.36 -0.33
N PRO A 83 -13.48 -12.37 -1.44
CA PRO A 83 -13.50 -11.25 -2.36
C PRO A 83 -13.89 -9.97 -1.62
N MET A 84 -13.26 -8.85 -1.93
CA MET A 84 -13.65 -7.56 -1.38
C MET A 84 -15.07 -7.19 -1.85
N ALA A 85 -15.84 -6.57 -0.97
CA ALA A 85 -17.21 -6.13 -1.28
C ALA A 85 -17.22 -5.14 -2.44
N GLY A 86 -18.27 -5.17 -3.23
CA GLY A 86 -18.49 -4.22 -4.31
C GLY A 86 -18.22 -4.76 -5.72
N HIS A 87 -17.79 -5.99 -5.85
CA HIS A 87 -17.65 -6.62 -7.16
C HIS A 87 -19.03 -7.00 -7.72
N THR A 88 -19.73 -6.03 -8.26
CA THR A 88 -20.67 -6.34 -9.31
C THR A 88 -19.87 -6.98 -10.45
N GLN A 89 -20.34 -8.10 -11.00
CA GLN A 89 -19.82 -8.60 -12.27
C GLN A 89 -19.87 -7.44 -13.26
N LEU A 90 -18.74 -6.81 -13.48
CA LEU A 90 -18.66 -5.77 -14.48
C LEU A 90 -18.79 -6.47 -15.82
N ALA A 91 -19.83 -6.13 -16.57
CA ALA A 91 -19.98 -6.61 -17.94
C ALA A 91 -18.88 -5.98 -18.78
N GLY A 92 -18.00 -6.78 -19.36
CA GLY A 92 -16.92 -6.29 -20.20
C GLY A 92 -15.79 -7.29 -20.41
N ASP A 93 -14.79 -6.86 -21.15
CA ASP A 93 -13.57 -7.64 -21.34
C ASP A 93 -12.75 -7.63 -20.02
N PRO A 94 -12.36 -8.77 -19.47
CA PRO A 94 -11.60 -8.85 -18.21
C PRO A 94 -10.31 -8.02 -18.23
N VAL A 95 -9.65 -7.93 -19.39
CA VAL A 95 -8.43 -7.12 -19.53
C VAL A 95 -8.72 -5.62 -19.38
N ASP A 96 -9.80 -5.15 -19.99
CA ASP A 96 -10.20 -3.73 -19.85
C ASP A 96 -10.58 -3.43 -18.40
N ILE A 97 -11.34 -4.32 -17.76
CA ILE A 97 -11.72 -4.19 -16.35
C ILE A 97 -10.49 -4.12 -15.45
N MET A 98 -9.54 -5.04 -15.63
CA MET A 98 -8.30 -5.05 -14.86
C MET A 98 -7.48 -3.78 -15.11
N ALA A 99 -7.31 -3.38 -16.37
CA ALA A 99 -6.56 -2.17 -16.72
C ALA A 99 -7.17 -0.90 -16.13
N ASP A 100 -8.50 -0.77 -16.17
CA ASP A 100 -9.18 0.41 -15.63
C ASP A 100 -9.07 0.48 -14.10
N ARG A 101 -9.12 -0.67 -13.42
CA ARG A 101 -8.88 -0.76 -11.97
C ARG A 101 -7.47 -0.38 -11.59
N LEU A 102 -6.47 -0.88 -12.30
CA LEU A 102 -5.09 -0.48 -12.07
C LEU A 102 -4.89 1.02 -12.33
N ASN A 103 -5.57 1.56 -13.33
CA ASN A 103 -5.49 2.98 -13.63
C ASN A 103 -6.02 3.86 -12.49
N LEU A 104 -7.01 3.40 -11.70
CA LEU A 104 -7.45 4.11 -10.49
C LEU A 104 -6.32 4.26 -9.45
N LEU A 105 -5.44 3.27 -9.33
CA LEU A 105 -4.27 3.36 -8.45
C LEU A 105 -3.21 4.31 -9.02
N VAL A 106 -2.98 4.28 -10.33
CA VAL A 106 -2.07 5.22 -11.00
C VAL A 106 -2.55 6.66 -10.80
N GLU A 107 -3.82 6.93 -11.09
CA GLU A 107 -4.42 8.28 -10.94
C GLU A 107 -4.55 8.70 -9.47
N GLY A 108 -4.74 7.72 -8.57
CA GLY A 108 -4.97 7.96 -7.15
C GLY A 108 -3.71 8.17 -6.33
N MET A 109 -2.56 7.57 -6.72
CA MET A 109 -1.32 7.65 -5.92
C MET A 109 -0.02 7.70 -6.73
N ASP A 110 0.00 7.30 -7.99
CA ASP A 110 1.20 7.21 -8.86
C ASP A 110 2.36 6.46 -8.18
N ALA A 111 2.01 5.38 -7.50
CA ALA A 111 2.93 4.50 -6.79
C ALA A 111 2.34 3.09 -6.69
N MET A 112 3.14 2.08 -6.38
CA MET A 112 2.81 0.65 -6.36
C MET A 112 2.46 0.12 -7.75
N ILE A 113 1.45 0.69 -8.40
CA ILE A 113 1.05 0.42 -9.78
C ILE A 113 1.43 1.64 -10.61
N LEU A 114 2.13 1.40 -11.70
CA LEU A 114 2.64 2.43 -12.59
C LEU A 114 1.93 2.35 -13.94
N LYS A 115 2.02 3.42 -14.71
CA LYS A 115 1.36 3.50 -16.03
C LYS A 115 1.81 2.36 -16.96
N GLU A 116 3.08 1.98 -16.89
CA GLU A 116 3.61 0.84 -17.65
C GLU A 116 2.94 -0.50 -17.29
N ASP A 117 2.47 -0.67 -16.05
CA ASP A 117 1.74 -1.86 -15.61
C ASP A 117 0.37 -1.92 -16.28
N VAL A 118 -0.34 -0.79 -16.35
CA VAL A 118 -1.62 -0.68 -17.04
C VAL A 118 -1.48 -0.97 -18.54
N GLU A 119 -0.45 -0.40 -19.16
CA GLU A 119 -0.15 -0.64 -20.59
C GLU A 119 0.17 -2.12 -20.85
N LEU A 120 0.90 -2.75 -19.94
CA LEU A 120 1.23 -4.17 -20.01
C LEU A 120 -0.03 -5.03 -19.93
N VAL A 121 -0.95 -4.75 -18.99
CA VAL A 121 -2.25 -5.46 -18.92
C VAL A 121 -3.02 -5.29 -20.21
N ARG A 122 -3.15 -4.06 -20.73
CA ARG A 122 -3.84 -3.80 -22.01
C ARG A 122 -3.24 -4.57 -23.19
N SER A 123 -1.93 -4.85 -23.14
CA SER A 123 -1.25 -5.65 -24.19
C SER A 123 -1.69 -7.11 -24.21
N LEU A 124 -2.37 -7.59 -23.17
CA LEU A 124 -2.90 -8.95 -23.09
C LEU A 124 -4.27 -9.10 -23.77
N LYS A 125 -4.90 -8.02 -24.19
CA LYS A 125 -6.20 -8.03 -24.84
C LYS A 125 -6.20 -8.93 -26.08
N GLY A 126 -7.20 -9.80 -26.18
CA GLY A 126 -7.32 -10.76 -27.28
C GLY A 126 -6.35 -11.93 -27.25
N LYS A 127 -5.45 -12.01 -26.27
CA LYS A 127 -4.60 -13.18 -26.07
C LYS A 127 -5.37 -14.26 -25.28
N PRO A 128 -5.27 -15.54 -25.69
CA PRO A 128 -5.92 -16.63 -24.94
C PRO A 128 -5.25 -16.79 -23.58
N ILE A 129 -6.07 -16.94 -22.54
CA ILE A 129 -5.60 -17.38 -21.22
C ILE A 129 -5.52 -18.89 -21.25
N PRO A 130 -4.35 -19.51 -21.02
CA PRO A 130 -4.19 -20.96 -20.99
C PRO A 130 -5.10 -21.60 -19.93
N GLU A 131 -5.54 -22.83 -20.19
CA GLU A 131 -6.29 -23.63 -19.22
C GLU A 131 -5.48 -23.75 -17.91
N GLY A 132 -6.15 -23.50 -16.77
CA GLY A 132 -5.52 -23.50 -15.45
C GLY A 132 -4.67 -22.27 -15.13
N SER A 133 -4.67 -21.25 -16.00
CA SER A 133 -4.05 -19.94 -15.72
C SER A 133 -5.11 -18.86 -15.48
N THR A 134 -4.69 -17.72 -14.93
CA THR A 134 -5.53 -16.54 -14.71
C THR A 134 -4.95 -15.33 -15.43
N LEU A 135 -5.76 -14.29 -15.64
CA LEU A 135 -5.29 -13.03 -16.21
C LEU A 135 -4.15 -12.42 -15.37
N GLY A 136 -4.28 -12.48 -14.03
CA GLY A 136 -3.23 -12.02 -13.11
C GLY A 136 -1.92 -12.82 -13.28
N ALA A 137 -2.00 -14.13 -13.44
CA ALA A 137 -0.82 -14.97 -13.70
C ALA A 137 -0.17 -14.65 -15.05
N GLU A 138 -0.96 -14.42 -16.10
CA GLU A 138 -0.45 -14.04 -17.41
C GLU A 138 0.17 -12.63 -17.40
N TYR A 139 -0.43 -11.69 -16.64
CA TYR A 139 0.17 -10.38 -16.38
C TYR A 139 1.52 -10.52 -15.68
N MET A 140 1.62 -11.30 -14.61
CA MET A 140 2.89 -11.53 -13.91
C MET A 140 3.96 -12.15 -14.82
N LYS A 141 3.61 -13.14 -15.65
CA LYS A 141 4.52 -13.70 -16.65
C LYS A 141 5.01 -12.65 -17.63
N ALA A 142 4.12 -11.79 -18.14
CA ALA A 142 4.46 -10.73 -19.05
C ALA A 142 5.37 -9.68 -18.38
N LEU A 143 5.09 -9.31 -17.12
CA LEU A 143 5.89 -8.38 -16.33
C LEU A 143 7.34 -8.90 -16.17
N TYR A 144 7.51 -10.15 -15.77
CA TYR A 144 8.83 -10.75 -15.61
C TYR A 144 9.56 -10.93 -16.95
N ALA A 145 8.85 -11.30 -18.01
CA ALA A 145 9.43 -11.38 -19.35
C ALA A 145 9.92 -10.01 -19.86
N THR A 146 9.12 -8.97 -19.65
CA THR A 146 9.49 -7.59 -20.01
C THR A 146 10.71 -7.12 -19.21
N ALA A 147 10.71 -7.37 -17.90
CA ALA A 147 11.83 -7.03 -17.05
C ALA A 147 13.12 -7.78 -17.44
N ALA A 148 13.02 -9.06 -17.78
CA ALA A 148 14.16 -9.85 -18.25
C ALA A 148 14.73 -9.29 -19.57
N ALA A 149 13.87 -8.94 -20.53
CA ALA A 149 14.29 -8.31 -21.78
C ALA A 149 15.01 -6.97 -21.57
N GLN A 150 14.65 -6.23 -20.54
CA GLN A 150 15.25 -4.97 -20.12
C GLN A 150 16.47 -5.16 -19.17
N GLN A 151 16.80 -6.37 -18.80
CA GLN A 151 17.79 -6.67 -17.74
C GLN A 151 17.48 -5.93 -16.43
N ARG A 152 16.22 -5.71 -16.14
CA ARG A 152 15.73 -5.04 -14.94
C ARG A 152 15.69 -6.02 -13.78
N PRO A 153 16.30 -5.70 -12.62
CA PRO A 153 16.23 -6.57 -11.46
C PRO A 153 14.78 -6.82 -11.00
N MET A 154 14.44 -8.08 -10.79
CA MET A 154 13.12 -8.46 -10.27
C MET A 154 13.27 -9.36 -9.05
N PRO A 155 12.37 -9.27 -8.07
CA PRO A 155 12.37 -10.19 -6.95
C PRO A 155 12.07 -11.61 -7.45
N LYS A 156 12.68 -12.61 -6.84
CA LYS A 156 12.26 -14.01 -7.04
C LYS A 156 10.99 -14.23 -6.22
N LEU A 157 9.87 -14.31 -6.89
CA LEU A 157 8.56 -14.54 -6.25
C LEU A 157 8.22 -16.05 -6.31
N GLU A 158 8.95 -16.86 -5.55
CA GLU A 158 8.52 -18.22 -5.26
C GLU A 158 7.28 -18.18 -4.38
N ARG A 159 6.31 -19.06 -4.61
CA ARG A 159 5.02 -19.07 -3.90
C ARG A 159 5.21 -19.10 -2.39
N GLU A 160 6.13 -19.92 -1.93
CA GLU A 160 6.46 -20.04 -0.52
C GLU A 160 7.00 -18.73 0.08
N VAL A 161 7.76 -17.97 -0.70
CA VAL A 161 8.29 -16.66 -0.29
C VAL A 161 7.17 -15.64 -0.21
N LEU A 162 6.23 -15.64 -1.16
CA LEU A 162 5.06 -14.75 -1.12
C LEU A 162 4.15 -15.05 0.06
N ASP A 163 3.87 -16.34 0.29
CA ASP A 163 3.03 -16.78 1.39
C ASP A 163 3.67 -16.46 2.75
N GLN A 164 5.00 -16.51 2.82
CA GLN A 164 5.77 -16.26 4.05
C GLN A 164 6.09 -14.77 4.27
N TRP A 165 6.32 -13.99 3.21
CA TRP A 165 6.85 -12.62 3.32
C TRP A 165 6.07 -11.59 2.50
N GLY A 166 4.97 -11.97 1.86
CA GLY A 166 4.11 -11.06 1.13
C GLY A 166 3.37 -10.09 2.05
N GLY A 167 2.68 -9.12 1.46
CA GLY A 167 1.90 -8.11 2.17
C GLY A 167 2.68 -6.85 2.48
N GLU A 168 2.06 -5.99 3.26
CA GLU A 168 2.61 -4.72 3.68
C GLU A 168 3.46 -4.91 4.92
N ILE A 169 4.66 -4.33 4.93
CA ILE A 169 5.69 -4.59 5.93
C ILE A 169 5.96 -3.33 6.73
N PHE A 170 5.76 -3.43 8.04
CA PHE A 170 6.15 -2.39 8.98
C PHE A 170 7.53 -2.66 9.57
N ILE A 171 8.43 -1.73 9.39
CA ILE A 171 9.76 -1.73 10.01
C ILE A 171 9.79 -0.64 11.09
N PHE A 172 9.83 -1.08 12.35
CA PHE A 172 9.98 -0.18 13.49
C PHE A 172 11.25 0.70 13.32
N PRO A 173 11.21 1.97 13.70
CA PRO A 173 10.09 2.62 14.40
C PRO A 173 9.03 3.23 13.48
N ASN A 174 9.28 3.47 12.19
CA ASN A 174 8.48 4.44 11.46
C ASN A 174 8.47 4.28 9.94
N LEU A 175 8.79 3.10 9.43
CA LEU A 175 8.80 2.83 7.99
C LEU A 175 7.77 1.76 7.63
N MET A 176 6.82 2.13 6.79
CA MET A 176 5.88 1.22 6.15
C MET A 176 6.25 1.00 4.70
N ILE A 177 6.26 -0.24 4.25
CA ILE A 177 6.61 -0.64 2.88
C ILE A 177 5.44 -1.41 2.29
N LEU A 178 4.97 -0.96 1.14
CA LEU A 178 3.95 -1.60 0.30
C LEU A 178 4.64 -2.14 -0.95
N PRO A 179 5.19 -3.36 -0.88
CA PRO A 179 5.99 -3.90 -1.97
C PRO A 179 5.12 -4.45 -3.10
N GLN A 180 5.61 -4.30 -4.31
CA GLN A 180 5.08 -4.91 -5.51
C GLN A 180 6.21 -5.60 -6.29
N ALA A 181 5.87 -6.25 -7.39
CA ALA A 181 6.85 -6.89 -8.24
C ALA A 181 7.69 -5.86 -9.01
N GLY A 182 8.82 -5.47 -8.44
CA GLY A 182 9.76 -4.54 -9.06
C GLY A 182 9.53 -3.07 -8.75
N ASN A 183 8.54 -2.75 -7.92
CA ASN A 183 8.33 -1.40 -7.39
C ASN A 183 7.81 -1.45 -5.94
N ALA A 184 7.76 -0.30 -5.28
CA ALA A 184 7.18 -0.19 -3.95
C ALA A 184 6.75 1.26 -3.68
N MET A 185 5.70 1.40 -2.88
CA MET A 185 5.40 2.62 -2.16
C MET A 185 5.89 2.48 -0.73
N MET A 186 6.36 3.57 -0.14
CA MET A 186 6.83 3.56 1.25
C MET A 186 6.38 4.83 1.95
N TYR A 187 6.06 4.70 3.23
CA TYR A 187 5.79 5.80 4.14
C TYR A 187 6.85 5.83 5.24
N ARG A 188 7.43 6.99 5.48
CA ARG A 188 8.26 7.23 6.66
C ARG A 188 7.69 8.41 7.43
N VAL A 189 7.31 8.17 8.67
CA VAL A 189 6.71 9.21 9.52
C VAL A 189 7.59 9.41 10.74
N ARG A 190 8.00 10.63 11.00
CA ARG A 190 8.91 10.94 12.10
C ARG A 190 8.50 12.21 12.85
N PRO A 191 8.90 12.37 14.11
CA PRO A 191 8.64 13.59 14.85
C PRO A 191 9.10 14.85 14.10
N ASP A 192 8.40 15.95 14.28
CA ASP A 192 8.81 17.28 13.86
C ASP A 192 9.28 18.05 15.09
N GLY A 193 10.55 17.88 15.43
CA GLY A 193 11.11 18.40 16.68
C GLY A 193 10.41 17.84 17.91
N ASP A 194 10.07 18.71 18.85
CA ASP A 194 9.42 18.37 20.12
C ASP A 194 7.90 18.64 20.11
N ASP A 195 7.32 19.00 18.95
CA ASP A 195 5.90 19.26 18.83
C ASP A 195 5.11 17.94 18.75
N PRO A 196 4.28 17.62 19.78
CA PRO A 196 3.51 16.37 19.78
C PRO A 196 2.35 16.37 18.77
N ASP A 197 1.99 17.52 18.22
CA ASP A 197 0.89 17.68 17.26
C ASP A 197 1.36 17.88 15.83
N SER A 198 2.65 17.63 15.58
CA SER A 198 3.26 17.77 14.27
C SER A 198 4.16 16.58 13.95
N CYS A 199 4.20 16.19 12.68
CA CYS A 199 5.13 15.20 12.20
C CYS A 199 5.61 15.50 10.77
N ILE A 200 6.79 14.99 10.43
CA ILE A 200 7.28 14.98 9.07
C ILE A 200 6.84 13.69 8.43
N PHE A 201 5.94 13.79 7.47
CA PHE A 201 5.41 12.67 6.70
C PHE A 201 6.09 12.63 5.33
N GLU A 202 6.72 11.50 5.03
CA GLU A 202 7.41 11.28 3.76
C GLU A 202 6.80 10.09 3.02
N ILE A 203 6.56 10.29 1.72
CA ILE A 203 6.07 9.26 0.81
C ILE A 203 7.11 9.05 -0.29
N TYR A 204 7.38 7.80 -0.61
CA TYR A 204 8.30 7.41 -1.66
C TYR A 204 7.59 6.52 -2.66
N SER A 205 7.77 6.81 -3.95
CA SER A 205 7.54 5.85 -5.03
C SER A 205 8.89 5.38 -5.54
N THR A 206 9.08 4.08 -5.58
CA THR A 206 10.36 3.46 -6.00
C THR A 206 10.11 2.37 -7.03
N LYS A 207 11.08 2.16 -7.91
CA LYS A 207 11.07 1.02 -8.83
C LYS A 207 12.48 0.54 -9.14
N THR A 208 12.58 -0.67 -9.68
CA THR A 208 13.78 -1.14 -10.35
C THR A 208 13.87 -0.55 -11.76
N TYR A 209 15.07 -0.30 -12.24
CA TYR A 209 15.33 0.29 -13.57
C TYR A 209 16.06 -0.71 -14.47
N PRO A 210 15.92 -0.60 -15.82
CA PRO A 210 16.75 -1.31 -16.76
C PRO A 210 18.25 -1.08 -16.52
N ALA A 211 19.07 -2.05 -16.88
CA ALA A 211 20.51 -2.00 -16.62
C ALA A 211 21.24 -0.81 -17.29
N ASP A 212 20.71 -0.33 -18.42
CA ASP A 212 21.24 0.78 -19.19
C ASP A 212 20.55 2.12 -18.88
N ALA A 213 19.60 2.13 -17.97
CA ALA A 213 18.85 3.33 -17.63
C ALA A 213 19.70 4.34 -16.85
N SER A 214 19.57 5.61 -17.21
CA SER A 214 20.06 6.70 -16.36
C SER A 214 19.12 6.86 -15.17
N ILE A 215 19.59 6.48 -13.98
CA ILE A 215 18.80 6.55 -12.76
C ILE A 215 18.81 8.00 -12.24
N PRO A 216 17.65 8.64 -12.13
CA PRO A 216 17.60 10.01 -11.61
C PRO A 216 18.02 10.04 -10.14
N ARG A 217 18.72 11.11 -9.76
CA ARG A 217 19.03 11.33 -8.35
C ARG A 217 17.75 11.63 -7.59
N ALA A 218 17.54 10.94 -6.48
CA ALA A 218 16.45 11.24 -5.58
C ALA A 218 16.57 12.66 -5.02
N VAL A 219 15.51 13.45 -5.17
CA VAL A 219 15.39 14.81 -4.63
C VAL A 219 14.08 14.89 -3.87
N VAL A 220 14.17 15.33 -2.60
CA VAL A 220 12.97 15.53 -1.80
C VAL A 220 12.17 16.73 -2.35
N GLN A 221 10.90 16.48 -2.64
CA GLN A 221 9.92 17.51 -2.97
C GLN A 221 9.23 17.93 -1.68
N LYS A 222 9.52 19.15 -1.22
CA LYS A 222 8.88 19.69 -0.01
C LYS A 222 7.48 20.19 -0.36
N MET A 223 6.49 19.51 0.16
CA MET A 223 5.08 19.87 0.04
C MET A 223 4.68 20.75 1.23
N THR A 224 3.68 21.58 1.05
CA THR A 224 3.23 22.58 2.04
C THR A 224 1.77 22.40 2.47
N ASP A 225 0.98 21.70 1.68
CA ASP A 225 -0.44 21.47 1.95
C ASP A 225 -0.83 20.03 1.60
N VAL A 226 -1.24 19.28 2.61
CA VAL A 226 -1.70 17.89 2.49
C VAL A 226 -3.04 17.75 1.73
N SER A 227 -3.79 18.82 1.61
CA SER A 227 -5.10 18.84 0.94
C SER A 227 -5.04 19.27 -0.52
N ASP A 228 -3.91 19.83 -0.96
CA ASP A 228 -3.74 20.38 -2.30
C ASP A 228 -3.62 19.27 -3.36
N PRO A 229 -4.55 19.20 -4.34
CA PRO A 229 -4.52 18.20 -5.41
C PRO A 229 -3.31 18.33 -6.35
N GLU A 230 -2.68 19.49 -6.42
CA GLU A 230 -1.45 19.68 -7.20
C GLU A 230 -0.23 19.06 -6.51
N GLN A 231 -0.29 18.90 -5.18
CA GLN A 231 0.79 18.35 -4.38
C GLN A 231 0.61 16.86 -4.09
N PHE A 232 -0.62 16.43 -3.81
CA PHE A 232 -0.95 15.05 -3.49
C PHE A 232 -2.15 14.56 -4.30
N LEU A 233 -2.05 13.34 -4.79
CA LEU A 233 -3.14 12.67 -5.48
C LEU A 233 -4.24 12.25 -4.48
N GLN A 234 -5.32 11.68 -5.01
CA GLN A 234 -6.55 11.44 -4.24
C GLN A 234 -6.34 10.58 -3.00
N ILE A 235 -5.64 9.45 -3.13
CA ILE A 235 -5.51 8.47 -2.03
C ILE A 235 -4.76 9.07 -0.83
N PRO A 236 -3.55 9.62 -0.97
CA PRO A 236 -2.89 10.28 0.17
C PRO A 236 -3.70 11.43 0.79
N ARG A 237 -4.42 12.22 -0.02
CA ARG A 237 -5.28 13.30 0.50
C ARG A 237 -6.44 12.78 1.35
N GLN A 238 -7.00 11.62 0.99
CA GLN A 238 -8.05 10.99 1.77
C GLN A 238 -7.53 10.59 3.16
N ASP A 239 -6.34 9.97 3.24
CA ASP A 239 -5.68 9.64 4.50
C ASP A 239 -5.41 10.90 5.33
N PHE A 240 -4.77 11.89 4.72
CA PHE A 240 -4.49 13.16 5.37
C PHE A 240 -5.72 13.91 5.86
N SER A 241 -6.90 13.65 5.30
CA SER A 241 -8.15 14.24 5.78
C SER A 241 -8.59 13.69 7.14
N ASN A 242 -8.23 12.46 7.46
CA ASN A 242 -8.64 11.76 8.68
C ASN A 242 -7.64 11.95 9.83
N ILE A 243 -6.36 11.90 9.56
CA ILE A 243 -5.26 11.96 10.54
C ILE A 243 -5.38 13.15 11.48
N PRO A 244 -5.57 14.40 11.02
CA PRO A 244 -5.73 15.55 11.93
C PRO A 244 -7.00 15.52 12.77
N ARG A 245 -8.05 14.85 12.28
CA ARG A 245 -9.31 14.68 13.04
C ARG A 245 -9.12 13.71 14.19
N ILE A 246 -8.38 12.62 13.97
CA ILE A 246 -8.01 11.66 15.02
C ILE A 246 -7.17 12.36 16.07
N GLN A 247 -6.13 13.10 15.69
CA GLN A 247 -5.29 13.90 16.58
C GLN A 247 -6.13 14.84 17.46
N LYS A 248 -7.04 15.59 16.84
CA LYS A 248 -7.95 16.46 17.57
C LYS A 248 -8.86 15.70 18.54
N GLY A 249 -9.31 14.50 18.15
CA GLY A 249 -10.12 13.62 19.01
C GLY A 249 -9.37 13.20 20.26
N LEU A 250 -8.08 12.88 20.16
CA LEU A 250 -7.23 12.49 21.28
C LEU A 250 -7.06 13.60 22.33
N HIS A 251 -7.14 14.86 21.93
CA HIS A 251 -7.09 16.01 22.85
C HIS A 251 -8.39 16.29 23.59
N THR A 252 -9.46 15.57 23.30
CA THR A 252 -10.74 15.82 23.99
C THR A 252 -10.67 15.36 25.44
N SER A 253 -11.32 16.10 26.34
CA SER A 253 -11.33 15.76 27.77
C SER A 253 -11.96 14.39 28.09
N GLY A 254 -12.77 13.86 27.17
CA GLY A 254 -13.38 12.53 27.27
C GLY A 254 -12.44 11.39 26.86
N CYS A 255 -11.41 11.67 26.07
CA CYS A 255 -10.44 10.67 25.63
C CYS A 255 -9.39 10.45 26.72
N LYS A 256 -9.59 9.44 27.57
CA LYS A 256 -8.64 9.08 28.64
C LYS A 256 -7.68 7.98 28.25
N GLN A 257 -8.05 7.19 27.27
CA GLN A 257 -7.28 6.06 26.75
C GLN A 257 -7.77 5.71 25.34
N VAL A 258 -6.91 5.07 24.58
CA VAL A 258 -7.22 4.49 23.28
C VAL A 258 -7.42 2.99 23.46
N TRP A 259 -8.47 2.46 22.87
CA TRP A 259 -8.75 1.02 22.83
C TRP A 259 -8.33 0.48 21.47
N LEU A 260 -7.44 -0.48 21.46
CA LEU A 260 -6.98 -1.15 20.26
C LEU A 260 -7.70 -2.48 20.08
N ALA A 261 -8.10 -2.79 18.86
CA ALA A 261 -8.66 -4.08 18.51
C ALA A 261 -7.57 -5.16 18.61
N SER A 262 -7.84 -6.22 19.36
CA SER A 262 -6.84 -7.23 19.72
C SER A 262 -6.21 -7.95 18.52
N TYR A 263 -6.91 -8.04 17.39
CA TYR A 263 -6.43 -8.69 16.19
C TYR A 263 -6.03 -7.69 15.09
N PHE A 264 -6.91 -6.77 14.76
CA PHE A 264 -6.69 -5.87 13.62
C PHE A 264 -5.63 -4.79 13.88
N GLU A 265 -5.41 -4.44 15.15
CA GLU A 265 -4.46 -3.39 15.55
C GLU A 265 -3.28 -3.93 16.36
N GLN A 266 -3.02 -5.24 16.28
CA GLN A 266 -1.91 -5.85 17.02
C GLN A 266 -0.53 -5.32 16.60
N ILE A 267 -0.37 -4.86 15.34
CA ILE A 267 0.87 -4.23 14.87
C ILE A 267 1.05 -2.88 15.54
N ILE A 268 -0.03 -2.10 15.68
CA ILE A 268 -0.03 -0.83 16.40
C ILE A 268 0.36 -1.06 17.86
N LEU A 269 -0.25 -2.05 18.52
CA LEU A 269 0.08 -2.39 19.90
C LEU A 269 1.56 -2.79 20.03
N ASN A 270 2.06 -3.64 19.15
CA ASN A 270 3.46 -4.07 19.14
C ASN A 270 4.44 -2.89 18.97
N MET A 271 4.11 -1.94 18.09
CA MET A 271 4.87 -0.70 17.91
C MET A 271 4.92 0.12 19.20
N HIS A 272 3.77 0.34 19.86
CA HIS A 272 3.72 1.10 21.11
C HIS A 272 4.48 0.42 22.25
N GLN A 273 4.34 -0.88 22.41
CA GLN A 273 5.08 -1.63 23.41
C GLN A 273 6.59 -1.53 23.21
N GLU A 274 7.04 -1.52 21.96
CA GLU A 274 8.46 -1.34 21.67
C GLU A 274 8.92 0.09 21.94
N VAL A 275 8.12 1.11 21.61
CA VAL A 275 8.40 2.50 22.00
C VAL A 275 8.53 2.64 23.52
N ASP A 276 7.58 2.06 24.28
CA ASP A 276 7.60 2.11 25.74
C ASP A 276 8.86 1.44 26.31
N ARG A 277 9.32 0.34 25.70
CA ARG A 277 10.57 -0.32 26.09
C ARG A 277 11.78 0.59 25.95
N TYR A 278 11.85 1.37 24.87
CA TYR A 278 12.93 2.36 24.67
C TYR A 278 12.85 3.55 25.64
N LEU A 279 11.65 3.93 26.06
CA LEU A 279 11.47 5.05 26.99
C LEU A 279 11.77 4.67 28.47
N GLN A 280 11.84 3.36 28.78
CA GLN A 280 12.17 2.86 30.12
C GLN A 280 13.67 2.62 30.32
N THR A 281 14.48 2.72 29.27
CA THR A 281 15.95 2.58 29.29
C THR A 281 16.64 3.91 29.40
#